data_1869e204d1fbc87f6ec01c48db14b384
#
_entry.id   1869e204d1fbc87f6ec01c48db14b384
#
_cell.length_a   1.000
_cell.length_b   1.000
_cell.length_c   1.000
_cell.angle_alpha   90.00
_cell.angle_beta   90.00
_cell.angle_gamma   90.00
#
_symmetry.space_group_name_H-M   'P 1'
#
loop_
_entity.id
_entity.type
_entity.pdbx_description
1 polymer ?
#
loop_
_entity_poly.entity_id
_entity_poly.type
_entity_poly.pdbx_seq_one_letter_code
_entity_poly.pdbx_strand_id
1 'polypeptide(L)'
;MTAGDAEATVLPGNGGRIGGLRVGGTELLRQGERYGCFPMVPWCGRIRDGRFSDGAVVHQMPLNSPPHAIHGTVRDAAWRTARVSGNEAVLTYDLVDPWPYTGRVTQVIALAEDALTLTMSVETYESSFPAQIGWHPWFNRTLDGGSGAGAEIAFDPAWQEERGDDHLPTGNRVEPKPGPWDDCFGMPDGIDVTLTWPGRLELRVTSPEQWVVVYDEQEAAVCVEPQTGPPNGLNTLPRLVTPLEPLEATATWAWRRL
;
A
#
# COMPACT_ATOMS: atom_id res chain seq x y z
N MET A 1 15.38 8.82 -8.86
CA MET A 1 16.29 7.66 -8.73
C MET A 1 16.31 6.95 -10.06
N THR A 2 17.46 6.40 -10.43
CA THR A 2 17.63 5.69 -11.72
C THR A 2 18.44 4.40 -11.52
N ALA A 3 18.09 3.36 -12.27
CA ALA A 3 18.84 2.10 -12.33
C ALA A 3 18.59 1.45 -13.71
N GLY A 4 19.65 1.32 -14.53
CA GLY A 4 19.50 0.94 -15.94
C GLY A 4 18.60 1.92 -16.69
N ASP A 5 17.50 1.41 -17.26
CA ASP A 5 16.47 2.20 -17.94
C ASP A 5 15.19 2.40 -17.09
N ALA A 6 15.27 2.05 -15.81
CA ALA A 6 14.22 2.33 -14.84
C ALA A 6 14.46 3.67 -14.12
N GLU A 7 13.37 4.42 -13.93
CA GLU A 7 13.34 5.70 -13.23
C GLU A 7 12.20 5.73 -12.22
N ALA A 8 12.48 6.11 -10.97
CA ALA A 8 11.46 6.33 -9.95
C ALA A 8 11.51 7.75 -9.42
N THR A 9 10.35 8.40 -9.35
CA THR A 9 10.17 9.73 -8.77
C THR A 9 9.55 9.59 -7.38
N VAL A 10 10.23 10.08 -6.36
CA VAL A 10 9.75 10.09 -4.97
C VAL A 10 9.37 11.51 -4.58
N LEU A 11 8.24 11.68 -3.92
CA LEU A 11 7.66 12.97 -3.52
C LEU A 11 7.56 13.07 -1.99
N PRO A 12 8.66 13.42 -1.29
CA PRO A 12 8.63 13.51 0.19
C PRO A 12 7.62 14.53 0.69
N GLY A 13 7.47 15.67 0.01
CA GLY A 13 6.51 16.72 0.37
C GLY A 13 5.04 16.37 0.15
N ASN A 14 4.76 15.25 -0.55
CA ASN A 14 3.41 14.78 -0.83
C ASN A 14 3.24 13.32 -0.37
N GLY A 15 3.19 13.10 0.95
CA GLY A 15 2.91 11.80 1.56
C GLY A 15 4.03 10.77 1.46
N GLY A 16 5.27 11.17 1.11
CA GLY A 16 6.36 10.20 0.90
C GLY A 16 6.10 9.23 -0.25
N ARG A 17 5.17 9.57 -1.17
CA ARG A 17 4.72 8.71 -2.26
C ARG A 17 5.72 8.56 -3.38
N ILE A 18 5.60 7.46 -4.12
CA ILE A 18 6.22 7.30 -5.42
C ILE A 18 5.29 7.93 -6.45
N GLY A 19 5.69 9.08 -7.00
CA GLY A 19 4.90 9.85 -7.95
C GLY A 19 4.96 9.31 -9.37
N GLY A 20 5.96 8.50 -9.70
CA GLY A 20 6.11 7.86 -11.01
C GLY A 20 7.12 6.72 -10.97
N LEU A 21 6.90 5.73 -11.82
CA LEU A 21 7.81 4.62 -12.10
C LEU A 21 7.83 4.39 -13.61
N ARG A 22 8.96 4.69 -14.25
CA ARG A 22 9.16 4.47 -15.68
C ARG A 22 10.09 3.30 -15.93
N VAL A 23 9.74 2.48 -16.88
CA VAL A 23 10.56 1.36 -17.37
C VAL A 23 10.71 1.48 -18.87
N GLY A 24 11.92 1.73 -19.36
CA GLY A 24 12.18 1.98 -20.77
C GLY A 24 11.38 3.14 -21.36
N GLY A 25 11.18 4.20 -20.57
CA GLY A 25 10.40 5.38 -20.94
C GLY A 25 8.88 5.24 -20.76
N THR A 26 8.35 4.03 -20.47
CA THR A 26 6.93 3.78 -20.24
C THR A 26 6.55 4.01 -18.78
N GLU A 27 5.59 4.89 -18.51
CA GLU A 27 5.12 5.18 -17.16
C GLU A 27 4.13 4.12 -16.68
N LEU A 28 4.45 3.46 -15.58
CA LEU A 28 3.62 2.39 -15.01
C LEU A 28 2.59 2.91 -14.01
N LEU A 29 2.86 4.03 -13.34
CA LEU A 29 1.96 4.61 -12.33
C LEU A 29 1.11 5.72 -12.93
N ARG A 30 -0.16 5.77 -12.54
CA ARG A 30 -1.03 6.88 -12.86
C ARG A 30 -0.50 8.16 -12.24
N GLN A 31 -0.38 9.18 -13.07
CA GLN A 31 0.13 10.49 -12.67
C GLN A 31 -0.98 11.37 -12.07
N GLY A 32 -0.59 12.26 -11.19
CA GLY A 32 -1.45 13.27 -10.55
C GLY A 32 -1.25 13.34 -9.05
N GLU A 33 -1.71 14.42 -8.44
CA GLU A 33 -1.47 14.75 -7.04
C GLU A 33 -1.94 13.65 -6.05
N ARG A 34 -3.03 12.94 -6.39
CA ARG A 34 -3.63 11.89 -5.56
C ARG A 34 -3.19 10.47 -5.91
N TYR A 35 -2.49 10.31 -7.04
CA TYR A 35 -2.12 9.01 -7.59
C TYR A 35 -0.66 8.64 -7.28
N GLY A 36 -0.04 7.83 -8.11
CA GLY A 36 1.25 7.22 -7.81
C GLY A 36 1.11 6.06 -6.85
N CYS A 37 2.01 5.93 -5.90
CA CYS A 37 1.89 4.96 -4.81
C CYS A 37 2.12 5.67 -3.48
N PHE A 38 1.14 5.72 -2.61
CA PHE A 38 1.29 6.31 -1.28
C PHE A 38 1.34 5.25 -0.18
N PRO A 39 2.08 5.51 0.91
CA PRO A 39 2.10 4.66 2.08
C PRO A 39 0.79 4.76 2.87
N MET A 40 0.30 3.63 3.36
CA MET A 40 -0.82 3.53 4.28
C MET A 40 -0.29 3.14 5.66
N VAL A 41 -0.23 4.08 6.57
CA VAL A 41 0.23 3.90 7.94
C VAL A 41 -0.36 5.01 8.84
N PRO A 42 -0.72 4.77 10.08
CA PRO A 42 -0.61 3.53 10.85
C PRO A 42 -1.78 2.56 10.69
N TRP A 43 -2.60 2.70 9.65
CA TRP A 43 -3.59 1.68 9.25
C TRP A 43 -3.81 1.66 7.75
N CYS A 44 -4.26 0.50 7.26
CA CYS A 44 -4.63 0.25 5.87
C CYS A 44 -6.15 0.17 5.72
N GLY A 45 -6.66 0.57 4.55
CA GLY A 45 -8.09 0.56 4.29
C GLY A 45 -8.89 1.42 5.28
N ARG A 46 -10.15 1.07 5.49
CA ARG A 46 -11.07 1.81 6.38
C ARG A 46 -11.00 1.32 7.81
N ILE A 47 -11.19 2.25 8.77
CA ILE A 47 -11.54 1.96 10.17
C ILE A 47 -13.01 2.31 10.37
N ARG A 48 -13.81 1.38 10.92
CA ARG A 48 -15.24 1.57 11.18
C ARG A 48 -15.48 2.81 12.03
N ASP A 49 -16.30 3.72 11.54
CA ASP A 49 -16.67 5.00 12.20
C ASP A 49 -15.46 5.85 12.63
N GLY A 50 -14.29 5.58 12.03
CA GLY A 50 -13.02 6.20 12.42
C GLY A 50 -12.57 5.84 13.83
N ARG A 51 -13.06 4.74 14.43
CA ARG A 51 -12.75 4.35 15.80
C ARG A 51 -11.94 3.07 15.85
N PHE A 52 -10.91 3.07 16.71
CA PHE A 52 -10.22 1.84 17.07
C PHE A 52 -10.01 1.76 18.58
N SER A 53 -9.90 0.54 19.09
CA SER A 53 -9.69 0.28 20.51
C SER A 53 -8.26 -0.19 20.76
N ASP A 54 -7.65 0.34 21.82
CA ASP A 54 -6.42 -0.17 22.40
C ASP A 54 -6.65 -0.45 23.88
N GLY A 55 -6.77 -1.71 24.24
CA GLY A 55 -7.25 -2.12 25.55
C GLY A 55 -8.63 -1.54 25.86
N ALA A 56 -8.72 -0.76 26.93
CA ALA A 56 -9.98 -0.12 27.36
C ALA A 56 -10.19 1.28 26.74
N VAL A 57 -9.23 1.80 25.98
CA VAL A 57 -9.29 3.14 25.41
C VAL A 57 -9.79 3.07 23.97
N VAL A 58 -10.76 3.92 23.65
CA VAL A 58 -11.27 4.09 22.27
C VAL A 58 -10.75 5.40 21.72
N HIS A 59 -10.08 5.33 20.58
CA HIS A 59 -9.54 6.49 19.89
C HIS A 59 -10.41 6.84 18.69
N GLN A 60 -10.60 8.16 18.43
CA GLN A 60 -11.34 8.67 17.28
C GLN A 60 -10.39 9.30 16.28
N MET A 61 -10.39 8.77 15.05
CA MET A 61 -9.66 9.34 13.92
C MET A 61 -10.57 10.26 13.10
N PRO A 62 -10.00 11.24 12.39
CA PRO A 62 -10.76 12.10 11.48
C PRO A 62 -11.47 11.27 10.40
N LEU A 63 -12.72 11.59 10.14
CA LEU A 63 -13.54 10.91 9.13
C LEU A 63 -13.24 11.48 7.73
N ASN A 64 -12.11 11.08 7.16
CA ASN A 64 -11.67 11.50 5.83
C ASN A 64 -12.31 10.69 4.66
N SER A 65 -13.16 9.71 5.01
CA SER A 65 -14.02 8.93 4.10
C SER A 65 -15.33 8.58 4.83
N PRO A 66 -16.19 9.57 5.15
CA PRO A 66 -17.36 9.36 6.00
C PRO A 66 -18.26 8.20 5.50
N PRO A 67 -18.76 7.37 6.43
CA PRO A 67 -18.67 7.49 7.89
C PRO A 67 -17.36 6.95 8.50
N HIS A 68 -16.36 6.60 7.71
CA HIS A 68 -15.13 5.94 8.14
C HIS A 68 -13.90 6.86 8.07
N ALA A 69 -12.82 6.46 8.74
CA ALA A 69 -11.47 6.95 8.46
C ALA A 69 -10.77 5.97 7.50
N ILE A 70 -9.87 6.46 6.62
CA ILE A 70 -9.21 5.61 5.62
C ILE A 70 -7.73 5.96 5.43
N HIS A 71 -6.88 4.92 5.29
CA HIS A 71 -5.48 4.97 4.81
C HIS A 71 -4.51 5.77 5.68
N GLY A 72 -4.63 5.70 6.99
CA GLY A 72 -3.66 6.30 7.90
C GLY A 72 -3.68 7.82 7.96
N THR A 73 -2.61 8.39 8.51
CA THR A 73 -2.47 9.84 8.74
C THR A 73 -1.36 10.47 7.90
N VAL A 74 -0.58 9.68 7.16
CA VAL A 74 0.70 10.15 6.58
C VAL A 74 0.65 10.41 5.08
N ARG A 75 -0.38 9.94 4.37
CA ARG A 75 -0.44 9.96 2.90
C ARG A 75 -0.45 11.35 2.27
N ASP A 76 -0.85 12.36 3.03
CA ASP A 76 -0.92 13.76 2.59
C ASP A 76 0.04 14.67 3.40
N ALA A 77 0.87 14.05 4.28
CA ALA A 77 1.83 14.76 5.11
C ALA A 77 3.18 14.95 4.40
N ALA A 78 3.96 15.93 4.84
CA ALA A 78 5.32 16.09 4.38
C ALA A 78 6.27 15.18 5.18
N TRP A 79 6.99 14.31 4.49
CA TRP A 79 8.02 13.44 5.03
C TRP A 79 9.38 14.09 4.93
N ARG A 80 10.25 13.79 5.87
CA ARG A 80 11.64 14.20 5.85
C ARG A 80 12.48 13.21 5.05
N THR A 81 13.31 13.70 4.15
CA THR A 81 14.35 12.90 3.48
C THR A 81 15.52 12.71 4.44
N ALA A 82 15.72 11.47 4.89
CA ALA A 82 16.84 11.11 5.75
C ALA A 82 18.10 10.81 4.93
N ARG A 83 17.95 10.14 3.80
CA ARG A 83 19.05 9.83 2.87
C ARG A 83 18.51 9.68 1.45
N VAL A 84 19.32 10.03 0.47
CA VAL A 84 19.06 9.74 -0.94
C VAL A 84 20.37 9.42 -1.65
N SER A 85 20.32 8.44 -2.53
CA SER A 85 21.39 8.08 -3.48
C SER A 85 20.84 8.02 -4.90
N GLY A 86 21.64 7.57 -5.86
CA GLY A 86 21.20 7.42 -7.25
C GLY A 86 19.99 6.48 -7.40
N ASN A 87 19.91 5.44 -6.56
CA ASN A 87 18.92 4.39 -6.67
C ASN A 87 18.20 4.02 -5.34
N GLU A 88 18.41 4.80 -4.27
CA GLU A 88 17.75 4.57 -2.98
C GLU A 88 17.31 5.89 -2.36
N ALA A 89 16.13 5.91 -1.76
CA ALA A 89 15.65 6.98 -0.91
C ALA A 89 15.17 6.43 0.44
N VAL A 90 15.55 7.11 1.53
CA VAL A 90 15.09 6.83 2.89
C VAL A 90 14.32 8.04 3.39
N LEU A 91 13.06 7.84 3.69
CA LEU A 91 12.16 8.87 4.20
C LEU A 91 11.74 8.55 5.62
N THR A 92 11.54 9.56 6.44
CA THR A 92 11.06 9.40 7.81
C THR A 92 9.89 10.35 8.09
N TYR A 93 8.98 9.89 8.93
CA TYR A 93 7.86 10.68 9.45
C TYR A 93 7.66 10.38 10.92
N ASP A 94 7.65 11.40 11.76
CA ASP A 94 7.31 11.23 13.17
C ASP A 94 5.79 11.26 13.33
N LEU A 95 5.22 10.22 13.95
CA LEU A 95 3.77 10.12 14.17
C LEU A 95 3.33 11.22 15.13
N VAL A 96 2.31 11.96 14.72
CA VAL A 96 1.76 13.11 15.45
C VAL A 96 0.24 13.11 15.41
N ASP A 97 -0.39 13.99 16.20
CA ASP A 97 -1.83 14.21 16.12
C ASP A 97 -2.33 14.24 14.64
N PRO A 98 -3.43 13.54 14.33
CA PRO A 98 -4.42 12.92 15.20
C PRO A 98 -4.09 11.48 15.68
N TRP A 99 -2.92 10.92 15.33
CA TRP A 99 -2.51 9.62 15.87
C TRP A 99 -2.13 9.79 17.35
N PRO A 100 -2.70 8.97 18.28
CA PRO A 100 -2.59 9.25 19.71
C PRO A 100 -1.27 8.80 20.34
N TYR A 101 -0.37 8.19 19.58
CA TYR A 101 0.88 7.64 20.07
C TYR A 101 2.09 8.29 19.41
N THR A 102 3.19 8.38 20.17
CA THR A 102 4.48 8.78 19.64
C THR A 102 5.17 7.61 18.95
N GLY A 103 5.78 7.87 17.81
CA GLY A 103 6.50 6.86 17.06
C GLY A 103 7.10 7.45 15.79
N ARG A 104 7.85 6.63 15.07
CA ARG A 104 8.47 7.00 13.81
C ARG A 104 8.14 5.99 12.74
N VAL A 105 7.82 6.48 11.57
CA VAL A 105 7.74 5.69 10.35
C VAL A 105 9.00 5.95 9.53
N THR A 106 9.65 4.87 9.10
CA THR A 106 10.77 4.92 8.15
C THR A 106 10.37 4.18 6.89
N GLN A 107 10.51 4.80 5.73
CA GLN A 107 10.29 4.16 4.43
C GLN A 107 11.58 4.15 3.64
N VAL A 108 12.00 2.97 3.19
CA VAL A 108 13.13 2.76 2.27
C VAL A 108 12.56 2.37 0.91
N ILE A 109 12.99 3.07 -0.12
CA ILE A 109 12.61 2.84 -1.51
C ILE A 109 13.90 2.56 -2.26
N ALA A 110 14.07 1.34 -2.76
CA ALA A 110 15.26 0.90 -3.47
C ALA A 110 14.91 0.47 -4.90
N LEU A 111 15.57 1.08 -5.89
CA LEU A 111 15.36 0.82 -7.31
C LEU A 111 16.51 -0.01 -7.87
N ALA A 112 16.18 -1.14 -8.51
CA ALA A 112 17.07 -1.95 -9.33
C ALA A 112 16.70 -1.83 -10.81
N GLU A 113 17.47 -2.44 -11.71
CA GLU A 113 17.20 -2.39 -13.15
C GLU A 113 15.88 -3.05 -13.54
N ASP A 114 15.44 -4.05 -12.76
CA ASP A 114 14.27 -4.88 -13.02
C ASP A 114 13.29 -4.95 -11.83
N ALA A 115 13.53 -4.18 -10.76
CA ALA A 115 12.67 -4.19 -9.59
C ALA A 115 12.68 -2.87 -8.80
N LEU A 116 11.58 -2.60 -8.10
CA LEU A 116 11.44 -1.61 -7.04
C LEU A 116 11.07 -2.32 -5.75
N THR A 117 11.89 -2.17 -4.71
CA THR A 117 11.63 -2.71 -3.38
C THR A 117 11.25 -1.59 -2.42
N LEU A 118 10.16 -1.78 -1.72
CA LEU A 118 9.61 -0.89 -0.71
C LEU A 118 9.70 -1.59 0.64
N THR A 119 10.35 -0.96 1.61
CA THR A 119 10.37 -1.43 2.99
C THR A 119 9.87 -0.30 3.89
N MET A 120 9.01 -0.62 4.84
CA MET A 120 8.51 0.35 5.80
C MET A 120 8.57 -0.24 7.20
N SER A 121 9.00 0.56 8.17
CA SER A 121 8.95 0.23 9.59
C SER A 121 8.19 1.29 10.37
N VAL A 122 7.49 0.85 11.41
CA VAL A 122 6.89 1.69 12.45
C VAL A 122 7.52 1.34 13.77
N GLU A 123 8.09 2.34 14.42
CA GLU A 123 8.80 2.21 15.69
C GLU A 123 8.12 3.06 16.77
N THR A 124 8.19 2.63 18.01
CA THR A 124 7.82 3.42 19.19
C THR A 124 8.95 3.36 20.20
N TYR A 125 9.08 4.42 21.02
CA TYR A 125 10.07 4.50 22.10
C TYR A 125 9.45 4.49 23.49
N GLU A 126 8.12 4.57 23.55
CA GLU A 126 7.38 4.73 24.81
C GLU A 126 6.36 3.62 25.00
N SER A 127 5.19 3.78 24.41
CA SER A 127 4.04 2.89 24.62
C SER A 127 3.81 2.01 23.40
N SER A 128 3.50 0.75 23.62
CA SER A 128 3.03 -0.13 22.56
C SER A 128 1.68 0.34 22.02
N PHE A 129 1.46 0.17 20.72
CA PHE A 129 0.19 0.49 20.08
C PHE A 129 -0.08 -0.42 18.88
N PRO A 130 -1.36 -0.63 18.48
CA PRO A 130 -1.69 -1.37 17.28
C PRO A 130 -1.39 -0.54 16.04
N ALA A 131 -0.82 -1.17 15.00
CA ALA A 131 -0.59 -0.52 13.71
C ALA A 131 -0.73 -1.49 12.53
N GLN A 132 -0.87 -0.93 11.34
CA GLN A 132 -0.77 -1.61 10.07
C GLN A 132 0.10 -0.80 9.10
N ILE A 133 0.72 -1.50 8.17
CA ILE A 133 1.52 -0.94 7.08
C ILE A 133 0.99 -1.48 5.75
N GLY A 134 0.97 -0.64 4.73
CA GLY A 134 0.67 -1.04 3.36
C GLY A 134 1.03 0.05 2.36
N TRP A 135 0.91 -0.28 1.09
CA TRP A 135 1.12 0.63 -0.03
C TRP A 135 -0.05 0.58 -0.98
N HIS A 136 -0.45 1.74 -1.49
CA HIS A 136 -1.56 1.90 -2.42
C HIS A 136 -1.07 2.39 -3.79
N PRO A 137 -0.54 1.49 -4.62
CA PRO A 137 -0.11 1.83 -5.97
C PRO A 137 -1.31 1.96 -6.90
N TRP A 138 -1.31 3.00 -7.72
CA TRP A 138 -2.23 3.21 -8.82
C TRP A 138 -1.50 2.90 -10.13
N PHE A 139 -1.50 1.65 -10.55
CA PHE A 139 -0.92 1.28 -11.84
C PHE A 139 -1.85 1.72 -12.98
N ASN A 140 -1.28 2.23 -14.07
CA ASN A 140 -2.06 2.56 -15.26
C ASN A 140 -2.76 1.31 -15.80
N ARG A 141 -4.08 1.39 -16.03
CA ARG A 141 -4.80 0.27 -16.64
C ARG A 141 -4.30 -0.02 -18.07
N THR A 142 -3.98 1.04 -18.80
CA THR A 142 -3.36 0.94 -20.13
C THR A 142 -2.06 1.73 -20.14
N LEU A 143 -1.04 1.24 -20.84
CA LEU A 143 0.20 1.97 -21.05
C LEU A 143 0.08 2.90 -22.28
N ASP A 144 0.99 3.90 -22.38
CA ASP A 144 1.08 4.82 -23.54
C ASP A 144 -0.21 5.60 -23.85
N GLY A 145 -0.81 6.20 -22.82
CA GLY A 145 -1.91 7.15 -23.00
C GLY A 145 -3.26 6.54 -23.39
N GLY A 146 -3.46 5.25 -23.12
CA GLY A 146 -4.77 4.60 -23.23
C GLY A 146 -4.97 3.82 -24.52
N SER A 147 -3.93 3.64 -25.33
CA SER A 147 -3.98 2.75 -26.50
C SER A 147 -3.49 1.34 -26.13
N GLY A 148 -4.27 0.31 -26.44
CA GLY A 148 -3.90 -1.09 -26.24
C GLY A 148 -4.80 -1.83 -25.26
N ALA A 149 -4.50 -3.11 -25.04
CA ALA A 149 -5.19 -3.95 -24.06
C ALA A 149 -4.90 -3.44 -22.64
N GLY A 150 -5.90 -3.48 -21.79
CA GLY A 150 -5.75 -3.17 -20.36
C GLY A 150 -4.90 -4.21 -19.65
N ALA A 151 -4.44 -3.85 -18.45
CA ALA A 151 -3.72 -4.78 -17.57
C ALA A 151 -4.62 -5.97 -17.24
N GLU A 152 -4.10 -7.17 -17.46
CA GLU A 152 -4.67 -8.42 -16.99
C GLU A 152 -4.11 -8.69 -15.59
N ILE A 153 -4.98 -9.10 -14.64
CA ILE A 153 -4.59 -9.37 -13.26
C ILE A 153 -4.66 -10.87 -13.03
N ALA A 154 -3.56 -11.46 -12.58
CA ALA A 154 -3.47 -12.88 -12.25
C ALA A 154 -2.96 -13.06 -10.83
N PHE A 155 -3.71 -13.78 -10.00
CA PHE A 155 -3.34 -14.18 -8.63
C PHE A 155 -4.22 -15.35 -8.19
N ASP A 156 -3.79 -16.06 -7.14
CA ASP A 156 -4.47 -17.24 -6.61
C ASP A 156 -4.65 -17.11 -5.09
N PRO A 157 -5.65 -16.35 -4.62
CA PRO A 157 -5.87 -16.14 -3.19
C PRO A 157 -6.58 -17.35 -2.56
N ALA A 158 -6.22 -17.64 -1.30
CA ALA A 158 -6.84 -18.72 -0.55
C ALA A 158 -8.28 -18.38 -0.09
N TRP A 159 -8.59 -17.09 0.10
CA TRP A 159 -9.93 -16.60 0.42
C TRP A 159 -10.09 -15.13 0.07
N GLN A 160 -11.33 -14.69 -0.02
CA GLN A 160 -11.74 -13.29 -0.07
C GLN A 160 -12.43 -12.91 1.24
N GLU A 161 -12.09 -11.75 1.81
CA GLU A 161 -12.87 -11.18 2.91
C GLU A 161 -14.23 -10.73 2.36
N GLU A 162 -15.33 -11.25 2.94
CA GLU A 162 -16.65 -10.81 2.53
C GLU A 162 -16.84 -9.33 2.87
N ARG A 163 -17.09 -8.51 1.86
CA ARG A 163 -17.29 -7.07 2.01
C ARG A 163 -18.76 -6.76 2.24
N GLY A 164 -19.06 -6.04 3.32
CA GLY A 164 -20.39 -5.51 3.61
C GLY A 164 -20.71 -4.25 2.77
N ASP A 165 -21.99 -3.82 2.84
CA ASP A 165 -22.46 -2.60 2.15
C ASP A 165 -21.76 -1.31 2.62
N ASP A 166 -21.13 -1.36 3.79
CA ASP A 166 -20.30 -0.28 4.36
C ASP A 166 -18.84 -0.32 3.90
N HIS A 167 -18.50 -1.15 2.92
CA HIS A 167 -17.15 -1.38 2.42
C HIS A 167 -16.14 -1.90 3.46
N LEU A 168 -16.62 -2.53 4.52
CA LEU A 168 -15.77 -3.17 5.53
C LEU A 168 -15.97 -4.69 5.50
N PRO A 169 -14.95 -5.46 5.90
CA PRO A 169 -15.11 -6.89 6.09
C PRO A 169 -16.22 -7.21 7.09
N THR A 170 -17.08 -8.19 6.76
CA THR A 170 -18.13 -8.70 7.67
C THR A 170 -17.55 -9.58 8.76
N GLY A 171 -16.31 -10.05 8.60
CA GLY A 171 -15.65 -11.05 9.44
C GLY A 171 -15.76 -12.47 8.87
N ASN A 172 -16.48 -12.65 7.77
CA ASN A 172 -16.55 -13.92 7.05
C ASN A 172 -15.49 -13.98 5.94
N ARG A 173 -14.98 -15.18 5.70
CA ARG A 173 -14.15 -15.50 4.54
C ARG A 173 -14.98 -16.31 3.55
N VAL A 174 -14.89 -15.97 2.29
CA VAL A 174 -15.60 -16.62 1.20
C VAL A 174 -14.62 -17.08 0.12
N GLU A 175 -15.08 -17.99 -0.74
CA GLU A 175 -14.34 -18.35 -1.95
C GLU A 175 -14.12 -17.10 -2.81
N PRO A 176 -12.93 -16.93 -3.40
CA PRO A 176 -12.62 -15.79 -4.26
C PRO A 176 -13.61 -15.70 -5.43
N LYS A 177 -14.17 -14.50 -5.62
CA LYS A 177 -15.13 -14.21 -6.70
C LYS A 177 -14.40 -13.55 -7.88
N PRO A 178 -14.89 -13.73 -9.11
CA PRO A 178 -14.35 -12.99 -10.26
C PRO A 178 -14.56 -11.48 -10.10
N GLY A 179 -13.65 -10.70 -10.70
CA GLY A 179 -13.75 -9.23 -10.72
C GLY A 179 -14.97 -8.69 -11.47
N PRO A 180 -15.16 -7.37 -11.47
CA PRO A 180 -14.23 -6.37 -10.90
C PRO A 180 -14.21 -6.36 -9.38
N TRP A 181 -13.09 -5.94 -8.79
CA TRP A 181 -12.85 -5.99 -7.36
C TRP A 181 -12.63 -4.59 -6.74
N ASP A 182 -13.09 -4.42 -5.51
CA ASP A 182 -12.64 -3.48 -4.48
C ASP A 182 -12.55 -4.30 -3.19
N ASP A 183 -11.73 -5.36 -3.19
CA ASP A 183 -11.83 -6.43 -2.22
C ASP A 183 -10.48 -6.80 -1.61
N CYS A 184 -10.53 -7.29 -0.37
CA CYS A 184 -9.38 -7.78 0.37
C CYS A 184 -9.29 -9.30 0.28
N PHE A 185 -8.10 -9.79 -0.06
CA PHE A 185 -7.81 -11.20 -0.23
C PHE A 185 -6.74 -11.67 0.74
N GLY A 186 -6.81 -12.96 1.09
CA GLY A 186 -5.81 -13.63 1.89
C GLY A 186 -4.94 -14.57 1.07
N MET A 187 -3.62 -14.39 1.19
CA MET A 187 -2.57 -15.20 0.53
C MET A 187 -1.58 -15.65 1.60
N PRO A 188 -1.85 -16.75 2.32
CA PRO A 188 -1.09 -17.17 3.51
C PRO A 188 0.38 -17.50 3.24
N ASP A 189 0.72 -17.88 2.02
CA ASP A 189 2.09 -18.20 1.62
C ASP A 189 2.87 -16.97 1.11
N GLY A 190 2.29 -15.79 1.27
CA GLY A 190 2.81 -14.52 0.76
C GLY A 190 2.05 -14.01 -0.46
N ILE A 191 2.07 -12.70 -0.63
CA ILE A 191 1.41 -12.02 -1.76
C ILE A 191 2.21 -12.25 -3.03
N ASP A 192 1.50 -12.66 -4.09
CA ASP A 192 2.03 -12.86 -5.43
C ASP A 192 0.95 -12.55 -6.46
N VAL A 193 0.99 -11.32 -6.99
CA VAL A 193 0.01 -10.82 -7.95
C VAL A 193 0.75 -10.33 -9.19
N THR A 194 0.34 -10.80 -10.35
CA THR A 194 0.93 -10.41 -11.63
C THR A 194 -0.03 -9.51 -12.43
N LEU A 195 0.47 -8.38 -12.86
CA LEU A 195 -0.17 -7.49 -13.85
C LEU A 195 0.52 -7.69 -15.19
N THR A 196 -0.25 -8.02 -16.23
CA THR A 196 0.28 -8.19 -17.60
C THR A 196 -0.36 -7.19 -18.54
N TRP A 197 0.44 -6.36 -19.18
CA TRP A 197 0.05 -5.59 -20.36
C TRP A 197 0.51 -6.36 -21.59
N PRO A 198 -0.40 -7.04 -22.33
CA PRO A 198 -0.04 -7.99 -23.37
C PRO A 198 0.90 -7.41 -24.42
N GLY A 199 1.99 -8.14 -24.71
CA GLY A 199 3.01 -7.73 -25.70
C GLY A 199 3.85 -6.50 -25.27
N ARG A 200 3.80 -6.09 -24.00
CA ARG A 200 4.52 -4.92 -23.52
C ARG A 200 5.35 -5.22 -22.26
N LEU A 201 4.69 -5.52 -21.17
CA LEU A 201 5.33 -5.65 -19.87
C LEU A 201 4.52 -6.55 -18.95
N GLU A 202 5.21 -7.29 -18.12
CA GLU A 202 4.68 -7.98 -16.96
C GLU A 202 5.28 -7.35 -15.70
N LEU A 203 4.44 -7.09 -14.70
CA LEU A 203 4.82 -6.59 -13.38
C LEU A 203 4.30 -7.56 -12.32
N ARG A 204 5.20 -8.11 -11.51
CA ARG A 204 4.87 -9.00 -10.40
C ARG A 204 5.02 -8.24 -9.09
N VAL A 205 3.94 -8.15 -8.33
CA VAL A 205 3.89 -7.57 -6.99
C VAL A 205 3.97 -8.70 -5.97
N THR A 206 5.02 -8.72 -5.17
CA THR A 206 5.22 -9.73 -4.13
C THR A 206 5.45 -9.10 -2.76
N SER A 207 5.04 -9.83 -1.71
CA SER A 207 5.31 -9.46 -0.31
C SER A 207 5.26 -10.71 0.57
N PRO A 208 6.06 -10.81 1.65
CA PRO A 208 5.90 -11.88 2.64
C PRO A 208 4.61 -11.73 3.47
N GLU A 209 3.92 -10.59 3.38
CA GLU A 209 2.64 -10.37 4.03
C GLU A 209 1.53 -11.20 3.36
N GLN A 210 0.43 -11.44 4.09
CA GLN A 210 -0.64 -12.31 3.58
C GLN A 210 -1.90 -11.55 3.12
N TRP A 211 -1.97 -10.24 3.30
CA TRP A 211 -3.16 -9.46 2.96
C TRP A 211 -2.91 -8.56 1.76
N VAL A 212 -3.76 -8.67 0.76
CA VAL A 212 -3.73 -7.80 -0.42
C VAL A 212 -5.12 -7.28 -0.73
N VAL A 213 -5.23 -5.97 -0.99
CA VAL A 213 -6.43 -5.41 -1.62
C VAL A 213 -6.16 -5.31 -3.12
N VAL A 214 -7.11 -5.78 -3.90
CA VAL A 214 -7.15 -5.56 -5.35
C VAL A 214 -8.32 -4.65 -5.65
N TYR A 215 -8.04 -3.53 -6.32
CA TYR A 215 -9.04 -2.56 -6.72
C TYR A 215 -8.92 -2.28 -8.22
N ASP A 216 -9.87 -2.77 -9.00
CA ASP A 216 -9.87 -2.64 -10.45
C ASP A 216 -11.20 -2.11 -11.04
N GLU A 217 -12.08 -1.56 -10.21
CA GLU A 217 -13.32 -0.92 -10.66
C GLU A 217 -13.09 0.42 -11.40
N GLN A 218 -11.84 0.96 -11.36
CA GLN A 218 -11.50 2.21 -12.04
C GLN A 218 -11.17 2.00 -13.52
N GLU A 219 -11.70 2.85 -14.38
CA GLU A 219 -11.46 2.78 -15.82
C GLU A 219 -9.97 2.99 -16.19
N ALA A 220 -9.27 3.87 -15.48
CA ALA A 220 -7.94 4.32 -15.85
C ALA A 220 -6.80 3.70 -15.03
N ALA A 221 -7.11 2.94 -13.97
CA ALA A 221 -6.09 2.38 -13.09
C ALA A 221 -6.52 1.06 -12.46
N VAL A 222 -5.52 0.29 -12.01
CA VAL A 222 -5.68 -0.87 -11.14
C VAL A 222 -4.76 -0.71 -9.94
N CYS A 223 -5.21 -1.18 -8.77
CA CYS A 223 -4.42 -1.17 -7.54
C CYS A 223 -4.20 -2.61 -7.06
N VAL A 224 -2.98 -2.89 -6.63
CA VAL A 224 -2.59 -4.11 -5.93
C VAL A 224 -1.86 -3.68 -4.68
N GLU A 225 -2.50 -3.82 -3.54
CA GLU A 225 -2.13 -3.17 -2.29
C GLU A 225 -1.65 -4.17 -1.23
N PRO A 226 -0.36 -4.49 -1.15
CA PRO A 226 0.18 -5.29 -0.06
C PRO A 226 -0.02 -4.61 1.29
N GLN A 227 -0.52 -5.36 2.29
CA GLN A 227 -0.86 -4.85 3.62
C GLN A 227 -0.51 -5.85 4.72
N THR A 228 -0.22 -5.37 5.92
CA THR A 228 0.05 -6.22 7.10
C THR A 228 -1.22 -6.72 7.79
N GLY A 229 -2.39 -6.30 7.35
CA GLY A 229 -3.68 -6.72 7.89
C GLY A 229 -4.85 -6.23 7.03
N PRO A 230 -6.06 -6.78 7.21
CA PRO A 230 -7.24 -6.41 6.42
C PRO A 230 -7.75 -5.01 6.78
N PRO A 231 -8.65 -4.41 5.98
CA PRO A 231 -9.40 -3.23 6.40
C PRO A 231 -10.09 -3.46 7.76
N ASN A 232 -10.14 -2.41 8.59
CA ASN A 232 -10.57 -2.46 10.00
C ASN A 232 -9.70 -3.34 10.91
N GLY A 233 -8.53 -3.72 10.46
CA GLY A 233 -7.65 -4.66 11.16
C GLY A 233 -7.15 -4.17 12.52
N LEU A 234 -7.09 -2.87 12.76
CA LEU A 234 -6.80 -2.34 14.10
C LEU A 234 -7.82 -2.83 15.15
N ASN A 235 -9.07 -3.09 14.73
CA ASN A 235 -10.13 -3.60 15.61
C ASN A 235 -10.26 -5.12 15.59
N THR A 236 -9.91 -5.78 14.49
CA THR A 236 -10.21 -7.21 14.28
C THR A 236 -8.99 -8.10 14.36
N LEU A 237 -7.82 -7.59 13.94
CA LEU A 237 -6.56 -8.34 13.88
C LEU A 237 -5.37 -7.41 14.14
N PRO A 238 -5.30 -6.76 15.32
CA PRO A 238 -4.24 -5.80 15.61
C PRO A 238 -2.86 -6.46 15.69
N ARG A 239 -1.87 -5.82 15.03
CA ARG A 239 -0.45 -6.12 15.25
C ARG A 239 0.14 -5.00 16.11
N LEU A 240 0.87 -5.38 17.15
CA LEU A 240 1.45 -4.40 18.09
C LEU A 240 2.82 -3.96 17.62
N VAL A 241 3.05 -2.67 17.65
CA VAL A 241 4.37 -2.06 17.66
C VAL A 241 4.77 -1.91 19.11
N THR A 242 5.95 -2.38 19.49
CA THR A 242 6.47 -2.27 20.85
C THR A 242 7.85 -1.61 20.84
N PRO A 243 8.33 -1.06 21.98
CA PRO A 243 9.68 -0.51 22.06
C PRO A 243 10.80 -1.50 21.75
N LEU A 244 10.51 -2.79 21.77
CA LEU A 244 11.48 -3.86 21.49
C LEU A 244 11.30 -4.49 20.12
N GLU A 245 10.13 -4.33 19.51
CA GLU A 245 9.77 -4.99 18.25
C GLU A 245 9.00 -4.01 17.37
N PRO A 246 9.65 -3.45 16.35
CA PRO A 246 8.99 -2.62 15.34
C PRO A 246 8.03 -3.45 14.48
N LEU A 247 7.03 -2.81 13.89
CA LEU A 247 6.27 -3.42 12.79
C LEU A 247 7.00 -3.11 11.49
N GLU A 248 7.36 -4.15 10.75
CA GLU A 248 8.01 -4.03 9.45
C GLU A 248 7.22 -4.74 8.37
N ALA A 249 7.26 -4.21 7.16
CA ALA A 249 6.71 -4.80 5.96
C ALA A 249 7.58 -4.49 4.74
N THR A 250 7.55 -5.39 3.76
CA THR A 250 8.28 -5.23 2.50
C THR A 250 7.39 -5.64 1.33
N ALA A 251 7.44 -4.88 0.23
CA ALA A 251 6.83 -5.23 -1.04
C ALA A 251 7.85 -5.04 -2.16
N THR A 252 7.83 -5.94 -3.15
CA THR A 252 8.71 -5.86 -4.33
C THR A 252 7.84 -5.87 -5.59
N TRP A 253 8.13 -4.95 -6.51
CA TRP A 253 7.57 -4.88 -7.84
C TRP A 253 8.67 -5.24 -8.83
N ALA A 254 8.65 -6.45 -9.34
CA ALA A 254 9.60 -6.92 -10.35
C ALA A 254 8.94 -6.89 -11.73
N TRP A 255 9.65 -6.46 -12.74
CA TRP A 255 9.11 -6.37 -14.10
C TRP A 255 9.99 -7.03 -15.14
N ARG A 256 9.35 -7.46 -16.21
CA ARG A 256 10.02 -7.90 -17.45
C ARG A 256 9.25 -7.42 -18.67
N ARG A 257 9.95 -7.10 -19.73
CA ARG A 257 9.34 -6.80 -21.04
C ARG A 257 8.94 -8.10 -21.74
N LEU A 258 7.85 -8.04 -22.46
CA LEU A 258 7.29 -9.15 -23.22
C LEU A 258 7.61 -9.01 -24.72
#